data_8b1d4df16a89abf66baf91fb6ec55bf2
#
_entry.id   8b1d4df16a89abf66baf91fb6ec55bf2
#
_cell.length_a   1.000
_cell.length_b   1.000
_cell.length_c   1.000
_cell.angle_alpha   90.00
_cell.angle_beta   90.00
_cell.angle_gamma   90.00
#
_symmetry.space_group_name_H-M   'P 1'
#
loop_
_entity.id
_entity.type
_entity.pdbx_description
1 polymer ?
#
loop_
_entity_poly.entity_id
_entity_poly.type
_entity_poly.pdbx_seq_one_letter_code
_entity_poly.pdbx_strand_id
1 'polypeptide(L)'
;MKFIKELKEGDRVFDIYLCKHKQEAVTKNGKPYESVILQDKTGTIDAKVWEPNNPGIGDYDDLDYIEVYGDVTNFQGQLQISVKRIRVCHEGEYNPSDYLPVSSKGIDTMYNELKTLIGSIKNTYLHQLLQNLFIDDADFAKKFCNSSAAKTVHHGFVGGLLEHTLSVTKLCDYYCSAYPILQRNLLLTAAMCHDIGKVKEISAFPVNDYTDDGQLLGHIVMGAQMVGERAAKIDGFPHNLLAELQHCILAHHGKLEYGSPKVPALIEAVALNYADDTDAKMETFKEILENNSENSGWLGYNRLFESNLRATKME
;
A
#
# COMPACT_ATOMS: atom_id res chain seq x y z
N MET A 1 -18.54 9.90 14.02
CA MET A 1 -18.42 8.58 13.36
C MET A 1 -18.00 7.57 14.40
N LYS A 2 -18.69 6.44 14.46
CA LYS A 2 -18.30 5.29 15.29
C LYS A 2 -17.64 4.27 14.39
N PHE A 3 -16.36 3.96 14.63
CA PHE A 3 -15.60 3.04 13.78
C PHE A 3 -16.03 1.58 13.99
N ILE A 4 -15.83 0.74 12.97
CA ILE A 4 -16.23 -0.68 12.95
C ILE A 4 -15.69 -1.42 14.17
N LYS A 5 -14.43 -1.18 14.55
CA LYS A 5 -13.81 -1.78 15.74
C LYS A 5 -14.53 -1.47 17.07
N GLU A 6 -15.29 -0.39 17.11
CA GLU A 6 -16.00 0.07 18.32
C GLU A 6 -17.44 -0.44 18.39
N LEU A 7 -17.95 -1.04 17.31
CA LEU A 7 -19.33 -1.53 17.21
C LEU A 7 -19.58 -2.72 18.13
N LYS A 8 -20.75 -2.75 18.74
CA LYS A 8 -21.23 -3.84 19.60
C LYS A 8 -22.62 -4.25 19.19
N GLU A 9 -22.98 -5.50 19.49
CA GLU A 9 -24.35 -5.99 19.30
C GLU A 9 -25.37 -5.08 19.98
N GLY A 10 -26.42 -4.73 19.25
CA GLY A 10 -27.48 -3.83 19.69
C GLY A 10 -27.22 -2.34 19.42
N ASP A 11 -26.04 -1.96 18.93
CA ASP A 11 -25.77 -0.60 18.51
C ASP A 11 -26.63 -0.19 17.31
N ARG A 12 -27.04 1.06 17.27
CA ARG A 12 -27.59 1.69 16.07
C ARG A 12 -26.48 2.42 15.32
N VAL A 13 -26.42 2.18 14.02
CA VAL A 13 -25.47 2.80 13.10
C VAL A 13 -26.19 3.89 12.31
N PHE A 14 -25.61 5.07 12.26
CA PHE A 14 -25.94 6.15 11.36
C PHE A 14 -24.63 6.85 11.00
N ASP A 15 -23.89 6.24 10.09
CA ASP A 15 -22.55 6.68 9.74
C ASP A 15 -22.23 6.35 8.28
N ILE A 16 -21.14 6.94 7.76
CA ILE A 16 -20.66 6.70 6.41
C ILE A 16 -19.64 5.55 6.44
N TYR A 17 -19.72 4.65 5.46
CA TYR A 17 -18.76 3.58 5.21
C TYR A 17 -18.42 3.48 3.72
N LEU A 18 -17.27 2.90 3.41
CA LEU A 18 -16.94 2.47 2.05
C LEU A 18 -17.65 1.13 1.78
N CYS A 19 -18.46 1.07 0.72
CA CYS A 19 -18.98 -0.19 0.18
C CYS A 19 -17.84 -0.94 -0.51
N LYS A 20 -17.15 -1.82 0.22
CA LYS A 20 -16.03 -2.56 -0.36
C LYS A 20 -16.47 -3.57 -1.40
N HIS A 21 -17.59 -4.22 -1.17
CA HIS A 21 -18.15 -5.21 -2.08
C HIS A 21 -19.65 -5.36 -1.84
N LYS A 22 -20.41 -5.45 -2.94
CA LYS A 22 -21.86 -5.69 -2.96
C LYS A 22 -22.14 -6.94 -3.79
N GLN A 23 -22.97 -7.81 -3.27
CA GLN A 23 -23.41 -9.01 -3.96
C GLN A 23 -24.91 -9.21 -3.78
N GLU A 24 -25.63 -9.36 -4.88
CA GLU A 24 -27.02 -9.78 -4.86
C GLU A 24 -27.14 -11.27 -4.51
N ALA A 25 -28.08 -11.62 -3.67
CA ALA A 25 -28.32 -12.99 -3.22
C ALA A 25 -29.80 -13.23 -2.98
N VAL A 26 -30.17 -14.49 -2.82
CA VAL A 26 -31.54 -14.91 -2.49
C VAL A 26 -31.55 -15.74 -1.21
N THR A 27 -32.52 -15.47 -0.36
CA THR A 27 -32.74 -16.28 0.85
C THR A 27 -33.24 -17.69 0.49
N LYS A 28 -33.22 -18.62 1.43
CA LYS A 28 -33.80 -19.97 1.26
C LYS A 28 -35.27 -19.98 0.83
N ASN A 29 -35.97 -18.88 1.11
CA ASN A 29 -37.36 -18.68 0.74
C ASN A 29 -37.55 -17.91 -0.58
N GLY A 30 -36.48 -17.72 -1.36
CA GLY A 30 -36.50 -17.03 -2.66
C GLY A 30 -36.64 -15.51 -2.59
N LYS A 31 -36.52 -14.89 -1.42
CA LYS A 31 -36.54 -13.43 -1.32
C LYS A 31 -35.15 -12.85 -1.65
N PRO A 32 -35.07 -11.82 -2.51
CA PRO A 32 -33.81 -11.16 -2.81
C PRO A 32 -33.32 -10.37 -1.59
N TYR A 33 -32.01 -10.34 -1.40
CA TYR A 33 -31.29 -9.48 -0.46
C TYR A 33 -29.92 -9.13 -1.01
N GLU A 34 -29.28 -8.10 -0.48
CA GLU A 34 -27.91 -7.77 -0.82
C GLU A 34 -26.99 -8.09 0.37
N SER A 35 -25.87 -8.72 0.07
CA SER A 35 -24.75 -8.92 1.00
C SER A 35 -23.70 -7.89 0.70
N VAL A 36 -23.38 -7.06 1.68
CA VAL A 36 -22.47 -5.92 1.51
C VAL A 36 -21.33 -6.05 2.51
N ILE A 37 -20.10 -5.82 2.07
CA ILE A 37 -18.95 -5.65 2.95
C ILE A 37 -18.71 -4.16 3.09
N LEU A 38 -18.92 -3.63 4.29
CA LEU A 38 -18.63 -2.24 4.64
C LEU A 38 -17.22 -2.13 5.23
N GLN A 39 -16.52 -1.04 4.92
CA GLN A 39 -15.15 -0.79 5.37
C GLN A 39 -15.00 0.60 5.96
N ASP A 40 -14.21 0.69 7.03
CA ASP A 40 -13.56 1.90 7.50
C ASP A 40 -12.05 1.62 7.77
N LYS A 41 -11.31 2.63 8.23
CA LYS A 41 -9.86 2.48 8.53
C LYS A 41 -9.53 1.46 9.63
N THR A 42 -10.51 1.00 10.39
CA THR A 42 -10.32 0.06 11.49
C THR A 42 -10.64 -1.38 11.13
N GLY A 43 -11.28 -1.60 9.98
CA GLY A 43 -11.61 -2.94 9.51
C GLY A 43 -12.81 -3.01 8.57
N THR A 44 -13.36 -4.20 8.46
CA THR A 44 -14.55 -4.51 7.65
C THR A 44 -15.62 -5.15 8.49
N ILE A 45 -16.89 -4.99 8.09
CA ILE A 45 -18.06 -5.63 8.70
C ILE A 45 -19.04 -6.06 7.63
N ASP A 46 -19.62 -7.24 7.81
CA ASP A 46 -20.72 -7.70 6.98
C ASP A 46 -21.97 -6.85 7.21
N ALA A 47 -22.70 -6.55 6.13
CA ALA A 47 -23.99 -5.89 6.18
C ALA A 47 -25.00 -6.62 5.28
N LYS A 48 -26.26 -6.62 5.70
CA LYS A 48 -27.36 -7.26 4.96
C LYS A 48 -28.47 -6.27 4.71
N VAL A 49 -28.79 -6.09 3.44
CA VAL A 49 -29.95 -5.32 2.96
C VAL A 49 -31.06 -6.30 2.63
N TRP A 50 -31.95 -6.56 3.58
CA TRP A 50 -32.99 -7.58 3.46
C TRP A 50 -34.12 -7.21 2.49
N GLU A 51 -34.29 -5.93 2.21
CA GLU A 51 -35.30 -5.39 1.30
C GLU A 51 -34.66 -4.38 0.35
N PRO A 52 -33.90 -4.84 -0.68
CA PRO A 52 -33.16 -3.93 -1.56
C PRO A 52 -34.08 -2.99 -2.37
N ASN A 53 -35.33 -3.38 -2.60
CA ASN A 53 -36.32 -2.54 -3.31
C ASN A 53 -37.06 -1.54 -2.40
N ASN A 54 -36.67 -1.43 -1.12
CA ASN A 54 -37.28 -0.46 -0.21
C ASN A 54 -36.90 0.97 -0.63
N PRO A 55 -37.83 1.95 -0.64
CA PRO A 55 -37.50 3.36 -1.00
C PRO A 55 -36.41 4.00 -0.15
N GLY A 56 -36.07 3.42 1.00
CA GLY A 56 -34.97 3.88 1.84
C GLY A 56 -33.60 3.39 1.39
N ILE A 57 -33.52 2.48 0.43
CA ILE A 57 -32.27 1.97 -0.16
C ILE A 57 -32.05 2.69 -1.48
N GLY A 58 -31.05 3.58 -1.51
CA GLY A 58 -30.61 4.27 -2.73
C GLY A 58 -29.86 3.33 -3.65
N ASP A 59 -29.64 3.76 -4.89
CA ASP A 59 -28.78 3.06 -5.85
C ASP A 59 -27.33 3.33 -5.49
N TYR A 60 -26.54 2.28 -5.31
CA TYR A 60 -25.12 2.32 -4.94
C TYR A 60 -24.36 1.11 -5.50
N ASP A 61 -23.06 1.26 -5.69
CA ASP A 61 -22.19 0.23 -6.25
C ASP A 61 -20.96 -0.05 -5.35
N ASP A 62 -20.16 -1.03 -5.77
CA ASP A 62 -18.86 -1.29 -5.17
C ASP A 62 -18.00 -0.02 -5.20
N LEU A 63 -17.32 0.24 -4.10
CA LEU A 63 -16.41 1.38 -3.86
C LEU A 63 -17.09 2.75 -3.68
N ASP A 64 -18.41 2.81 -3.63
CA ASP A 64 -19.13 4.00 -3.20
C ASP A 64 -18.96 4.25 -1.71
N TYR A 65 -18.86 5.52 -1.34
CA TYR A 65 -19.04 5.95 0.05
C TYR A 65 -20.51 6.12 0.33
N ILE A 66 -21.04 5.33 1.25
CA ILE A 66 -22.45 5.24 1.53
C ILE A 66 -22.75 5.56 3.00
N GLU A 67 -23.75 6.40 3.21
CA GLU A 67 -24.33 6.63 4.53
C GLU A 67 -25.32 5.50 4.84
N VAL A 68 -25.06 4.78 5.90
CA VAL A 68 -25.80 3.57 6.30
C VAL A 68 -26.54 3.83 7.60
N TYR A 69 -27.85 3.57 7.61
CA TYR A 69 -28.65 3.46 8.82
C TYR A 69 -29.07 2.02 9.05
N GLY A 70 -28.76 1.46 10.22
CA GLY A 70 -29.03 0.06 10.53
C GLY A 70 -28.80 -0.28 12.00
N ASP A 71 -29.01 -1.55 12.33
CA ASP A 71 -28.77 -2.10 13.66
C ASP A 71 -27.67 -3.16 13.59
N VAL A 72 -26.74 -3.13 14.56
CA VAL A 72 -25.70 -4.15 14.69
C VAL A 72 -26.30 -5.40 15.34
N THR A 73 -26.18 -6.52 14.68
CA THR A 73 -26.66 -7.82 15.12
C THR A 73 -25.54 -8.83 15.19
N ASN A 74 -25.75 -9.93 15.90
CA ASN A 74 -24.79 -11.05 15.93
C ASN A 74 -25.37 -12.24 15.18
N PHE A 75 -24.63 -12.76 14.23
CA PHE A 75 -24.97 -13.97 13.49
C PHE A 75 -23.82 -14.97 13.58
N GLN A 76 -24.06 -16.10 14.21
CA GLN A 76 -23.06 -17.18 14.41
C GLN A 76 -21.74 -16.71 15.05
N GLY A 77 -21.83 -15.75 15.99
CA GLY A 77 -20.66 -15.22 16.70
C GLY A 77 -19.97 -14.07 15.98
N GLN A 78 -20.44 -13.65 14.79
CA GLN A 78 -19.89 -12.51 14.06
C GLN A 78 -20.86 -11.33 14.04
N LEU A 79 -20.35 -10.14 14.24
CA LEU A 79 -21.14 -8.91 14.11
C LEU A 79 -21.47 -8.64 12.65
N GLN A 80 -22.71 -8.23 12.39
CA GLN A 80 -23.17 -7.76 11.09
C GLN A 80 -24.12 -6.60 11.26
N ILE A 81 -24.27 -5.76 10.23
CA ILE A 81 -25.24 -4.65 10.22
C ILE A 81 -26.47 -5.09 9.43
N SER A 82 -27.65 -5.06 10.08
CA SER A 82 -28.94 -5.13 9.39
C SER A 82 -29.32 -3.75 8.92
N VAL A 83 -29.19 -3.53 7.60
CA VAL A 83 -29.34 -2.21 6.97
C VAL A 83 -30.81 -1.91 6.73
N LYS A 84 -31.21 -0.66 7.02
CA LYS A 84 -32.56 -0.14 6.81
C LYS A 84 -32.62 0.97 5.78
N ARG A 85 -31.54 1.78 5.67
CA ARG A 85 -31.40 2.84 4.68
C ARG A 85 -29.97 2.95 4.19
N ILE A 86 -29.83 3.28 2.92
CA ILE A 86 -28.55 3.60 2.27
C ILE A 86 -28.73 4.83 1.40
N ARG A 87 -27.74 5.71 1.43
CA ARG A 87 -27.60 6.86 0.54
C ARG A 87 -26.15 6.96 0.09
N VAL A 88 -25.91 7.17 -1.19
CA VAL A 88 -24.56 7.49 -1.69
C VAL A 88 -24.18 8.90 -1.22
N CYS A 89 -22.95 9.05 -0.80
CA CYS A 89 -22.36 10.31 -0.36
C CYS A 89 -21.65 11.01 -1.53
N HIS A 90 -21.70 12.34 -1.53
CA HIS A 90 -20.99 13.15 -2.50
C HIS A 90 -19.62 13.57 -2.00
N GLU A 91 -18.73 13.95 -2.91
CA GLU A 91 -17.41 14.47 -2.57
C GLU A 91 -17.54 15.68 -1.61
N GLY A 92 -16.78 15.64 -0.51
CA GLY A 92 -16.84 16.63 0.57
C GLY A 92 -17.70 16.24 1.77
N GLU A 93 -18.56 15.22 1.68
CA GLU A 93 -19.33 14.70 2.82
C GLU A 93 -18.52 13.73 3.68
N TYR A 94 -17.40 13.21 3.17
CA TYR A 94 -16.54 12.24 3.85
C TYR A 94 -15.06 12.57 3.65
N ASN A 95 -14.21 12.04 4.56
CA ASN A 95 -12.77 12.08 4.41
C ASN A 95 -12.27 10.68 4.06
N PRO A 96 -11.71 10.44 2.85
CA PRO A 96 -11.24 9.11 2.43
C PRO A 96 -10.31 8.42 3.43
N SER A 97 -9.50 9.18 4.17
CA SER A 97 -8.60 8.63 5.19
C SER A 97 -9.29 7.96 6.38
N ASP A 98 -10.60 8.14 6.54
CA ASP A 98 -11.37 7.48 7.59
C ASP A 98 -11.90 6.09 7.17
N TYR A 99 -11.79 5.76 5.87
CA TYR A 99 -12.33 4.51 5.31
C TYR A 99 -11.27 3.59 4.73
N LEU A 100 -10.05 4.09 4.57
CA LEU A 100 -8.93 3.36 3.99
C LEU A 100 -7.86 3.14 5.07
N PRO A 101 -7.15 2.02 5.06
CA PRO A 101 -5.96 1.90 5.89
C PRO A 101 -4.94 2.95 5.46
N VAL A 102 -4.38 3.68 6.41
CA VAL A 102 -3.39 4.75 6.19
C VAL A 102 -2.19 4.51 7.08
N SER A 103 -0.98 4.85 6.60
CA SER A 103 0.23 4.80 7.41
C SER A 103 0.06 5.56 8.73
N SER A 104 0.45 4.95 9.83
CA SER A 104 0.43 5.56 11.16
C SER A 104 1.49 6.67 11.33
N LYS A 105 2.49 6.73 10.45
CA LYS A 105 3.63 7.67 10.55
C LYS A 105 3.32 9.09 10.05
N GLY A 106 2.19 9.29 9.39
CA GLY A 106 1.81 10.58 8.81
C GLY A 106 2.56 10.89 7.51
N ILE A 107 1.80 11.08 6.42
CA ILE A 107 2.33 11.26 5.06
C ILE A 107 3.25 12.48 4.97
N ASP A 108 2.85 13.63 5.54
CA ASP A 108 3.65 14.86 5.50
C ASP A 108 5.00 14.70 6.19
N THR A 109 5.03 13.98 7.33
CA THR A 109 6.26 13.69 8.06
C THR A 109 7.20 12.85 7.22
N MET A 110 6.70 11.77 6.63
CA MET A 110 7.45 10.88 5.75
C MET A 110 7.95 11.60 4.49
N TYR A 111 7.11 12.44 3.88
CA TYR A 111 7.52 13.19 2.69
C TYR A 111 8.61 14.23 3.00
N ASN A 112 8.57 14.90 4.16
CA ASN A 112 9.64 15.77 4.60
C ASN A 112 10.95 15.03 4.85
N GLU A 113 10.88 13.80 5.35
CA GLU A 113 12.03 12.94 5.51
C GLU A 113 12.63 12.53 4.16
N LEU A 114 11.79 12.16 3.17
CA LEU A 114 12.23 11.89 1.80
C LEU A 114 12.98 13.10 1.20
N LYS A 115 12.42 14.31 1.34
CA LYS A 115 13.08 15.55 0.89
C LYS A 115 14.45 15.77 1.54
N THR A 116 14.58 15.42 2.82
CA THR A 116 15.86 15.51 3.54
C THR A 116 16.89 14.54 2.97
N LEU A 117 16.48 13.29 2.67
CA LEU A 117 17.34 12.30 2.03
C LEU A 117 17.74 12.71 0.62
N ILE A 118 16.82 13.25 -0.19
CA ILE A 118 17.12 13.82 -1.52
C ILE A 118 18.18 14.91 -1.40
N GLY A 119 18.03 15.85 -0.46
CA GLY A 119 19.00 16.92 -0.19
C GLY A 119 20.39 16.42 0.23
N SER A 120 20.51 15.18 0.70
CA SER A 120 21.79 14.56 1.06
C SER A 120 22.59 14.00 -0.13
N ILE A 121 21.96 13.89 -1.31
CA ILE A 121 22.59 13.36 -2.54
C ILE A 121 23.53 14.41 -3.13
N LYS A 122 24.83 14.09 -3.20
CA LYS A 122 25.87 15.02 -3.64
C LYS A 122 26.14 14.97 -5.15
N ASN A 123 25.80 13.87 -5.82
CA ASN A 123 25.91 13.79 -7.27
C ASN A 123 24.84 14.67 -7.91
N THR A 124 25.24 15.66 -8.69
CA THR A 124 24.34 16.69 -9.24
C THR A 124 23.29 16.12 -10.18
N TYR A 125 23.63 15.12 -10.99
CA TYR A 125 22.69 14.49 -11.92
C TYR A 125 21.64 13.67 -11.18
N LEU A 126 22.05 12.86 -10.21
CA LEU A 126 21.13 12.06 -9.39
C LEU A 126 20.25 12.94 -8.49
N HIS A 127 20.81 13.98 -7.91
CA HIS A 127 20.04 14.97 -7.14
C HIS A 127 18.96 15.65 -8.00
N GLN A 128 19.34 16.13 -9.20
CA GLN A 128 18.39 16.76 -10.12
C GLN A 128 17.31 15.79 -10.60
N LEU A 129 17.65 14.52 -10.84
CA LEU A 129 16.69 13.48 -11.19
C LEU A 129 15.64 13.30 -10.09
N LEU A 130 16.07 13.19 -8.84
CA LEU A 130 15.19 13.05 -7.69
C LEU A 130 14.34 14.29 -7.44
N GLN A 131 14.91 15.48 -7.61
CA GLN A 131 14.16 16.74 -7.56
C GLN A 131 13.04 16.77 -8.60
N ASN A 132 13.36 16.46 -9.86
CA ASN A 132 12.41 16.44 -10.96
C ASN A 132 11.28 15.40 -10.75
N LEU A 133 11.56 14.30 -10.04
CA LEU A 133 10.56 13.27 -9.74
C LEU A 133 9.68 13.63 -8.54
N PHE A 134 10.30 13.91 -7.41
CA PHE A 134 9.61 13.93 -6.12
C PHE A 134 9.28 15.34 -5.60
N ILE A 135 9.81 16.39 -6.21
CA ILE A 135 9.63 17.78 -5.72
C ILE A 135 8.99 18.67 -6.79
N ASP A 136 9.55 18.71 -8.01
CA ASP A 136 9.10 19.63 -9.06
C ASP A 136 7.83 19.13 -9.75
N ASP A 137 7.60 17.80 -9.82
CA ASP A 137 6.37 17.18 -10.31
C ASP A 137 5.41 16.94 -9.15
N ALA A 138 4.63 17.96 -8.80
CA ALA A 138 3.68 17.89 -7.69
C ALA A 138 2.60 16.82 -7.86
N ASP A 139 2.18 16.53 -9.10
CA ASP A 139 1.19 15.48 -9.38
C ASP A 139 1.76 14.09 -9.14
N PHE A 140 3.00 13.85 -9.60
CA PHE A 140 3.69 12.60 -9.32
C PHE A 140 3.95 12.44 -7.82
N ALA A 141 4.47 13.47 -7.15
CA ALA A 141 4.74 13.44 -5.71
C ALA A 141 3.48 13.12 -4.90
N LYS A 142 2.34 13.74 -5.24
CA LYS A 142 1.05 13.46 -4.61
C LYS A 142 0.61 12.02 -4.83
N LYS A 143 0.70 11.50 -6.06
CA LYS A 143 0.36 10.10 -6.36
C LYS A 143 1.25 9.15 -5.58
N PHE A 144 2.58 9.34 -5.64
CA PHE A 144 3.56 8.52 -4.93
C PHE A 144 3.31 8.47 -3.42
N CYS A 145 3.05 9.63 -2.79
CA CYS A 145 2.79 9.73 -1.37
C CYS A 145 1.48 9.05 -0.93
N ASN A 146 0.53 8.84 -1.83
CA ASN A 146 -0.77 8.23 -1.51
C ASN A 146 -0.92 6.80 -2.06
N SER A 147 0.06 6.29 -2.80
CA SER A 147 0.03 4.92 -3.33
C SER A 147 0.34 3.88 -2.25
N SER A 148 -0.22 2.68 -2.44
CA SER A 148 0.20 1.48 -1.71
C SER A 148 1.47 0.89 -2.32
N ALA A 149 2.22 0.13 -1.54
CA ALA A 149 3.33 -0.67 -2.07
C ALA A 149 2.87 -2.04 -2.59
N ALA A 150 1.65 -2.48 -2.25
CA ALA A 150 1.09 -3.76 -2.68
C ALA A 150 -0.44 -3.75 -2.66
N LYS A 151 -1.07 -4.69 -3.38
CA LYS A 151 -2.53 -4.85 -3.40
C LYS A 151 -3.09 -5.32 -2.05
N THR A 152 -2.46 -6.30 -1.40
CA THR A 152 -3.04 -7.01 -0.23
C THR A 152 -2.05 -7.40 0.85
N VAL A 153 -0.74 -7.24 0.64
CA VAL A 153 0.31 -7.62 1.59
C VAL A 153 1.01 -6.37 2.13
N HIS A 154 2.08 -6.53 2.89
CA HIS A 154 2.83 -5.46 3.54
C HIS A 154 2.77 -4.11 2.80
N HIS A 155 2.55 -3.04 3.55
CA HIS A 155 2.37 -1.67 3.01
C HIS A 155 1.18 -1.50 2.04
N GLY A 156 0.14 -2.36 2.12
CA GLY A 156 -1.09 -2.29 1.31
C GLY A 156 -2.07 -1.20 1.76
N PHE A 157 -1.58 -0.02 2.14
CA PHE A 157 -2.35 1.10 2.67
C PHE A 157 -1.93 2.43 2.03
N VAL A 158 -2.74 3.47 2.22
CA VAL A 158 -2.41 4.83 1.73
C VAL A 158 -1.12 5.32 2.38
N GLY A 159 -0.15 5.69 1.56
CA GLY A 159 1.19 6.07 2.01
C GLY A 159 2.16 4.89 2.17
N GLY A 160 1.72 3.67 1.89
CA GLY A 160 2.54 2.46 2.03
C GLY A 160 3.77 2.47 1.12
N LEU A 161 3.64 2.96 -0.12
CA LEU A 161 4.76 3.08 -1.04
C LEU A 161 5.84 4.05 -0.53
N LEU A 162 5.43 5.19 0.01
CA LEU A 162 6.34 6.16 0.63
C LEU A 162 7.02 5.59 1.87
N GLU A 163 6.25 4.90 2.73
CA GLU A 163 6.78 4.29 3.95
C GLU A 163 7.81 3.22 3.65
N HIS A 164 7.50 2.29 2.73
CA HIS A 164 8.41 1.27 2.23
C HIS A 164 9.69 1.87 1.65
N THR A 165 9.54 2.82 0.72
CA THR A 165 10.68 3.50 0.08
C THR A 165 11.62 4.15 1.11
N LEU A 166 11.07 4.79 2.13
CA LEU A 166 11.87 5.38 3.21
C LEU A 166 12.61 4.32 4.04
N SER A 167 11.93 3.25 4.40
CA SER A 167 12.53 2.14 5.17
C SER A 167 13.69 1.52 4.41
N VAL A 168 13.49 1.18 3.13
CA VAL A 168 14.55 0.64 2.26
C VAL A 168 15.71 1.63 2.10
N THR A 169 15.41 2.93 1.88
CA THR A 169 16.46 3.94 1.74
C THR A 169 17.31 4.11 3.00
N LYS A 170 16.69 4.04 4.19
CA LYS A 170 17.41 4.08 5.48
C LYS A 170 18.30 2.86 5.69
N LEU A 171 17.82 1.66 5.34
CA LEU A 171 18.63 0.46 5.38
C LEU A 171 19.82 0.58 4.43
N CYS A 172 19.63 1.09 3.22
CA CYS A 172 20.69 1.35 2.26
C CYS A 172 21.71 2.39 2.79
N ASP A 173 21.27 3.43 3.47
CA ASP A 173 22.17 4.42 4.08
C ASP A 173 22.99 3.81 5.22
N TYR A 174 22.38 2.95 6.04
CA TYR A 174 23.11 2.16 7.03
C TYR A 174 24.15 1.23 6.38
N TYR A 175 23.80 0.55 5.27
CA TYR A 175 24.76 -0.29 4.54
C TYR A 175 25.95 0.51 4.00
N CYS A 176 25.73 1.75 3.52
CA CYS A 176 26.83 2.63 3.09
C CYS A 176 27.80 2.96 4.24
N SER A 177 27.27 3.07 5.47
CA SER A 177 28.09 3.28 6.67
C SER A 177 28.87 2.03 7.07
N ALA A 178 28.27 0.84 6.91
CA ALA A 178 28.86 -0.43 7.26
C ALA A 178 29.83 -0.93 6.19
N TYR A 179 29.58 -0.62 4.91
CA TYR A 179 30.35 -1.05 3.75
C TYR A 179 30.78 0.15 2.88
N PRO A 180 31.91 0.81 3.19
CA PRO A 180 32.37 2.03 2.50
C PRO A 180 32.67 1.87 1.00
N ILE A 181 32.69 0.65 0.47
CA ILE A 181 32.84 0.36 -0.96
C ILE A 181 31.58 0.76 -1.76
N LEU A 182 30.42 0.88 -1.12
CA LEU A 182 29.15 1.25 -1.75
C LEU A 182 29.14 2.72 -2.19
N GLN A 183 28.69 2.96 -3.41
CA GLN A 183 28.47 4.30 -3.94
C GLN A 183 27.15 4.87 -3.40
N ARG A 184 27.20 5.56 -2.25
CA ARG A 184 26.03 6.04 -1.51
C ARG A 184 25.03 6.81 -2.39
N ASN A 185 25.52 7.71 -3.27
CA ASN A 185 24.60 8.49 -4.11
C ASN A 185 23.82 7.59 -5.08
N LEU A 186 24.45 6.59 -5.68
CA LEU A 186 23.78 5.64 -6.56
C LEU A 186 22.81 4.75 -5.79
N LEU A 187 23.25 4.15 -4.68
CA LEU A 187 22.43 3.22 -3.90
C LEU A 187 21.18 3.90 -3.32
N LEU A 188 21.31 5.09 -2.72
CA LEU A 188 20.15 5.79 -2.17
C LEU A 188 19.20 6.28 -3.26
N THR A 189 19.73 6.74 -4.41
CA THR A 189 18.88 7.09 -5.55
C THR A 189 18.12 5.88 -6.08
N ALA A 190 18.81 4.74 -6.20
CA ALA A 190 18.17 3.50 -6.61
C ALA A 190 17.09 3.06 -5.60
N ALA A 191 17.37 3.15 -4.30
CA ALA A 191 16.40 2.85 -3.24
C ALA A 191 15.15 3.76 -3.28
N MET A 192 15.33 5.07 -3.54
CA MET A 192 14.20 5.99 -3.70
C MET A 192 13.40 5.74 -4.99
N CYS A 193 14.01 5.13 -6.02
CA CYS A 193 13.39 4.93 -7.32
C CYS A 193 12.98 3.48 -7.63
N HIS A 194 13.34 2.48 -6.81
CA HIS A 194 13.17 1.07 -7.17
C HIS A 194 11.71 0.72 -7.48
N ASP A 195 10.80 1.28 -6.73
CA ASP A 195 9.36 0.98 -6.75
C ASP A 195 8.48 2.10 -7.32
N ILE A 196 9.05 3.15 -7.94
CA ILE A 196 8.25 4.27 -8.48
C ILE A 196 7.25 3.84 -9.55
N GLY A 197 7.50 2.72 -10.22
CA GLY A 197 6.59 2.14 -11.21
C GLY A 197 5.24 1.71 -10.62
N LYS A 198 5.18 1.42 -9.31
CA LYS A 198 3.94 1.05 -8.60
C LYS A 198 2.87 2.14 -8.66
N VAL A 199 3.26 3.41 -8.83
CA VAL A 199 2.32 4.52 -9.07
C VAL A 199 1.48 4.35 -10.34
N LYS A 200 1.98 3.56 -11.30
CA LYS A 200 1.26 3.20 -12.54
C LYS A 200 0.76 1.76 -12.52
N GLU A 201 1.44 0.86 -11.82
CA GLU A 201 1.09 -0.55 -11.73
C GLU A 201 -0.20 -0.77 -10.95
N ILE A 202 -0.38 -0.02 -9.86
CA ILE A 202 -1.54 -0.15 -8.98
C ILE A 202 -2.40 1.11 -9.11
N SER A 203 -3.71 0.91 -9.29
CA SER A 203 -4.67 2.01 -9.34
C SER A 203 -4.79 2.71 -7.98
N ALA A 204 -5.23 3.96 -8.00
CA ALA A 204 -5.45 4.71 -6.77
C ALA A 204 -6.53 4.06 -5.90
N PHE A 205 -6.43 4.30 -4.58
CA PHE A 205 -7.53 3.99 -3.67
C PHE A 205 -8.82 4.72 -4.07
N PRO A 206 -10.00 4.14 -3.83
CA PRO A 206 -10.26 2.92 -3.04
C PRO A 206 -10.10 1.61 -3.80
N VAL A 207 -9.91 1.61 -5.12
CA VAL A 207 -9.79 0.39 -5.95
C VAL A 207 -8.59 -0.45 -5.54
N ASN A 208 -7.41 0.16 -5.54
CA ASN A 208 -6.13 -0.45 -5.17
C ASN A 208 -5.89 -1.81 -5.84
N ASP A 209 -6.08 -1.88 -7.17
CA ASP A 209 -5.91 -3.09 -7.96
C ASP A 209 -4.92 -2.86 -9.10
N TYR A 210 -4.41 -3.93 -9.69
CA TYR A 210 -3.51 -3.84 -10.84
C TYR A 210 -4.21 -3.17 -12.02
N THR A 211 -3.53 -2.23 -12.66
CA THR A 211 -3.93 -1.65 -13.94
C THR A 211 -3.58 -2.61 -15.09
N ASP A 212 -4.15 -2.38 -16.29
CA ASP A 212 -3.79 -3.15 -17.49
C ASP A 212 -2.29 -3.06 -17.79
N ASP A 213 -1.70 -1.86 -17.73
CA ASP A 213 -0.26 -1.66 -17.90
C ASP A 213 0.54 -2.35 -16.80
N GLY A 214 0.02 -2.36 -15.57
CA GLY A 214 0.60 -3.07 -14.43
C GLY A 214 0.69 -4.57 -14.66
N GLN A 215 -0.38 -5.18 -15.19
CA GLN A 215 -0.42 -6.60 -15.53
C GLN A 215 0.50 -6.96 -16.72
N LEU A 216 0.62 -6.08 -17.70
CA LEU A 216 1.38 -6.33 -18.92
C LEU A 216 2.90 -6.07 -18.75
N LEU A 217 3.28 -5.03 -18.04
CA LEU A 217 4.67 -4.55 -17.96
C LEU A 217 5.31 -4.75 -16.57
N GLY A 218 4.52 -4.55 -15.51
CA GLY A 218 5.01 -4.57 -14.12
C GLY A 218 5.81 -3.32 -13.72
N HIS A 219 5.83 -3.03 -12.42
CA HIS A 219 6.47 -1.81 -11.86
C HIS A 219 7.96 -1.70 -12.15
N ILE A 220 8.69 -2.83 -12.18
CA ILE A 220 10.14 -2.85 -12.39
C ILE A 220 10.50 -2.21 -13.73
N VAL A 221 9.83 -2.67 -14.80
CA VAL A 221 10.07 -2.16 -16.16
C VAL A 221 9.59 -0.72 -16.28
N MET A 222 8.38 -0.42 -15.79
CA MET A 222 7.83 0.94 -15.80
C MET A 222 8.69 1.91 -15.00
N GLY A 223 9.22 1.50 -13.83
CA GLY A 223 10.11 2.32 -13.01
C GLY A 223 11.42 2.65 -13.73
N ALA A 224 12.04 1.66 -14.37
CA ALA A 224 13.25 1.86 -15.17
C ALA A 224 13.01 2.80 -16.37
N GLN A 225 11.85 2.71 -17.03
CA GLN A 225 11.45 3.62 -18.10
C GLN A 225 11.25 5.05 -17.58
N MET A 226 10.53 5.23 -16.47
CA MET A 226 10.29 6.54 -15.85
C MET A 226 11.59 7.26 -15.49
N VAL A 227 12.57 6.53 -14.93
CA VAL A 227 13.90 7.07 -14.65
C VAL A 227 14.61 7.50 -15.95
N GLY A 228 14.54 6.69 -17.00
CA GLY A 228 15.12 7.03 -18.30
C GLY A 228 14.50 8.29 -18.90
N GLU A 229 13.17 8.40 -18.87
CA GLU A 229 12.43 9.59 -19.36
C GLU A 229 12.79 10.87 -18.59
N ARG A 230 13.02 10.77 -17.27
CA ARG A 230 13.43 11.90 -16.43
C ARG A 230 14.88 12.27 -16.68
N ALA A 231 15.78 11.31 -16.76
CA ALA A 231 17.20 11.54 -17.05
C ALA A 231 17.41 12.19 -18.42
N ALA A 232 16.60 11.83 -19.43
CA ALA A 232 16.65 12.43 -20.76
C ALA A 232 16.34 13.94 -20.79
N LYS A 233 15.69 14.48 -19.74
CA LYS A 233 15.40 15.91 -19.57
C LYS A 233 16.50 16.67 -18.85
N ILE A 234 17.56 15.99 -18.44
CA ILE A 234 18.73 16.57 -17.72
C ILE A 234 19.90 16.61 -18.69
N ASP A 235 20.32 17.82 -19.06
CA ASP A 235 21.42 18.02 -20.00
C ASP A 235 22.71 17.35 -19.50
N GLY A 236 23.32 16.55 -20.36
CA GLY A 236 24.59 15.89 -20.08
C GLY A 236 24.52 14.76 -19.05
N PHE A 237 23.33 14.21 -18.73
CA PHE A 237 23.21 13.07 -17.83
C PHE A 237 24.09 11.90 -18.33
N PRO A 238 25.06 11.41 -17.56
CA PRO A 238 26.00 10.39 -18.03
C PRO A 238 25.31 9.06 -18.33
N HIS A 239 25.52 8.53 -19.54
CA HIS A 239 24.90 7.27 -19.98
C HIS A 239 25.19 6.10 -19.03
N ASN A 240 26.46 5.95 -18.59
CA ASN A 240 26.84 4.87 -17.67
C ASN A 240 26.11 4.98 -16.33
N LEU A 241 25.99 6.20 -15.78
CA LEU A 241 25.27 6.43 -14.52
C LEU A 241 23.78 6.08 -14.63
N LEU A 242 23.15 6.38 -15.79
CA LEU A 242 21.77 6.00 -16.07
C LEU A 242 21.64 4.47 -16.16
N ALA A 243 22.55 3.80 -16.89
CA ALA A 243 22.53 2.35 -17.04
C ALA A 243 22.73 1.62 -15.71
N GLU A 244 23.62 2.11 -14.83
CA GLU A 244 23.85 1.60 -13.49
C GLU A 244 22.62 1.76 -12.59
N LEU A 245 21.97 2.95 -12.62
CA LEU A 245 20.76 3.22 -11.86
C LEU A 245 19.59 2.33 -12.34
N GLN A 246 19.38 2.25 -13.66
CA GLN A 246 18.38 1.35 -14.24
C GLN A 246 18.66 -0.12 -13.91
N HIS A 247 19.95 -0.55 -13.92
CA HIS A 247 20.32 -1.90 -13.52
C HIS A 247 19.89 -2.18 -12.07
N CYS A 248 20.15 -1.28 -11.14
CA CYS A 248 19.72 -1.46 -9.76
C CYS A 248 18.18 -1.64 -9.66
N ILE A 249 17.40 -0.85 -10.41
CA ILE A 249 15.94 -0.99 -10.46
C ILE A 249 15.54 -2.32 -11.10
N LEU A 250 16.13 -2.70 -12.25
CA LEU A 250 15.78 -3.94 -12.96
C LEU A 250 16.18 -5.21 -12.19
N ALA A 251 17.08 -5.11 -11.22
CA ALA A 251 17.64 -6.25 -10.48
C ALA A 251 17.17 -6.31 -9.01
N HIS A 252 16.33 -5.38 -8.53
CA HIS A 252 16.08 -5.25 -7.09
C HIS A 252 15.36 -6.46 -6.47
N HIS A 253 14.54 -7.21 -7.21
CA HIS A 253 13.97 -8.48 -6.71
C HIS A 253 14.99 -9.63 -6.64
N GLY A 254 16.22 -9.44 -7.14
CA GLY A 254 17.37 -10.32 -6.97
C GLY A 254 17.38 -11.58 -7.81
N LYS A 255 16.24 -12.22 -8.06
CA LYS A 255 16.12 -13.48 -8.79
C LYS A 255 15.13 -13.40 -9.94
N LEU A 256 15.42 -14.10 -11.06
CA LEU A 256 14.52 -14.16 -12.22
C LEU A 256 13.18 -14.80 -11.86
N GLU A 257 13.16 -15.78 -10.98
CA GLU A 257 11.95 -16.46 -10.49
C GLU A 257 11.03 -15.54 -9.68
N TYR A 258 11.55 -14.40 -9.17
CA TYR A 258 10.79 -13.37 -8.47
C TYR A 258 10.38 -12.21 -9.40
N GLY A 259 10.47 -12.42 -10.71
CA GLY A 259 10.08 -11.43 -11.72
C GLY A 259 11.15 -10.37 -12.01
N SER A 260 12.35 -10.48 -11.45
CA SER A 260 13.46 -9.56 -11.75
C SER A 260 13.95 -9.78 -13.19
N PRO A 261 13.93 -8.77 -14.08
CA PRO A 261 14.45 -8.92 -15.44
C PRO A 261 15.97 -9.21 -15.51
N LYS A 262 16.70 -8.84 -14.47
CA LYS A 262 18.13 -9.04 -14.31
C LYS A 262 18.46 -9.51 -12.89
N VAL A 263 19.54 -10.29 -12.73
CA VAL A 263 20.14 -10.54 -11.43
C VAL A 263 21.13 -9.42 -11.10
N PRO A 264 21.34 -9.07 -9.81
CA PRO A 264 22.29 -8.04 -9.40
C PRO A 264 23.71 -8.28 -9.90
N ALA A 265 24.25 -7.33 -10.67
CA ALA A 265 25.64 -7.34 -11.17
C ALA A 265 26.49 -6.22 -10.54
N LEU A 266 25.86 -5.27 -9.85
CA LEU A 266 26.53 -4.22 -9.08
C LEU A 266 26.34 -4.50 -7.59
N ILE A 267 27.31 -4.11 -6.78
CA ILE A 267 27.23 -4.27 -5.32
C ILE A 267 26.07 -3.47 -4.74
N GLU A 268 25.75 -2.31 -5.32
CA GLU A 268 24.59 -1.48 -4.95
C GLU A 268 23.27 -2.21 -5.24
N ALA A 269 23.18 -2.92 -6.37
CA ALA A 269 21.98 -3.73 -6.68
C ALA A 269 21.82 -4.90 -5.70
N VAL A 270 22.91 -5.53 -5.27
CA VAL A 270 22.89 -6.55 -4.19
C VAL A 270 22.41 -5.93 -2.88
N ALA A 271 22.96 -4.79 -2.49
CA ALA A 271 22.59 -4.11 -1.25
C ALA A 271 21.10 -3.69 -1.26
N LEU A 272 20.62 -3.15 -2.39
CA LEU A 272 19.21 -2.78 -2.58
C LEU A 272 18.29 -3.99 -2.44
N ASN A 273 18.58 -5.09 -3.10
CA ASN A 273 17.79 -6.31 -3.02
C ASN A 273 17.63 -6.81 -1.57
N TYR A 274 18.72 -6.84 -0.79
CA TYR A 274 18.64 -7.25 0.61
C TYR A 274 17.91 -6.23 1.50
N ALA A 275 18.01 -4.95 1.22
CA ALA A 275 17.27 -3.93 1.96
C ALA A 275 15.77 -4.05 1.72
N ASP A 276 15.36 -4.24 0.47
CA ASP A 276 13.98 -4.43 0.05
C ASP A 276 13.37 -5.70 0.65
N ASP A 277 14.02 -6.86 0.48
CA ASP A 277 13.59 -8.14 1.05
C ASP A 277 13.50 -8.09 2.59
N THR A 278 14.43 -7.36 3.23
CA THR A 278 14.42 -7.17 4.68
C THR A 278 13.20 -6.39 5.13
N ASP A 279 12.91 -5.23 4.51
CA ASP A 279 11.76 -4.41 4.88
C ASP A 279 10.44 -5.15 4.65
N ALA A 280 10.28 -5.79 3.48
CA ALA A 280 9.09 -6.58 3.15
C ALA A 280 8.82 -7.70 4.17
N LYS A 281 9.85 -8.44 4.57
CA LYS A 281 9.72 -9.52 5.56
C LYS A 281 9.45 -9.00 6.97
N MET A 282 10.14 -7.95 7.38
CA MET A 282 9.97 -7.37 8.73
C MET A 282 8.58 -6.77 8.89
N GLU A 283 8.06 -6.05 7.89
CA GLU A 283 6.73 -5.49 7.94
C GLU A 283 5.64 -6.57 7.90
N THR A 284 5.78 -7.60 7.05
CA THR A 284 4.86 -8.76 7.05
C THR A 284 4.85 -9.46 8.42
N PHE A 285 6.02 -9.65 9.04
CA PHE A 285 6.08 -10.30 10.35
C PHE A 285 5.43 -9.44 11.42
N LYS A 286 5.64 -8.13 11.39
CA LYS A 286 5.02 -7.16 12.29
C LYS A 286 3.50 -7.20 12.19
N GLU A 287 2.93 -7.14 10.96
CA GLU A 287 1.50 -7.25 10.73
C GLU A 287 0.92 -8.55 11.30
N ILE A 288 1.63 -9.69 11.13
CA ILE A 288 1.21 -10.97 11.69
C ILE A 288 1.15 -10.90 13.22
N LEU A 289 2.15 -10.29 13.87
CA LEU A 289 2.19 -10.14 15.32
C LEU A 289 1.08 -9.22 15.83
N GLU A 290 0.84 -8.09 15.17
CA GLU A 290 -0.19 -7.11 15.52
C GLU A 290 -1.60 -7.71 15.40
N ASN A 291 -1.88 -8.46 14.33
CA ASN A 291 -3.15 -9.15 14.12
C ASN A 291 -3.40 -10.30 15.10
N ASN A 292 -2.36 -10.78 15.78
CA ASN A 292 -2.42 -11.87 16.76
C ASN A 292 -1.93 -11.44 18.15
N SER A 293 -2.07 -10.17 18.51
CA SER A 293 -1.53 -9.60 19.75
C SER A 293 -2.01 -10.28 21.04
N GLU A 294 -3.18 -10.90 21.01
CA GLU A 294 -3.74 -11.68 22.14
C GLU A 294 -3.14 -13.09 22.26
N ASN A 295 -2.51 -13.60 21.20
CA ASN A 295 -1.93 -14.94 21.17
C ASN A 295 -0.45 -14.91 21.47
N SER A 296 -0.07 -15.29 22.69
CA SER A 296 1.33 -15.38 23.12
C SER A 296 2.03 -16.68 22.74
N GLY A 297 1.35 -17.57 22.00
CA GLY A 297 1.83 -18.87 21.59
C GLY A 297 2.42 -18.91 20.17
N TRP A 298 2.35 -20.10 19.59
CA TRP A 298 2.66 -20.31 18.19
C TRP A 298 1.49 -19.84 17.31
N LEU A 299 1.82 -19.06 16.25
CA LEU A 299 0.85 -18.44 15.36
C LEU A 299 0.51 -19.31 14.12
N GLY A 300 1.15 -20.48 14.01
CA GLY A 300 0.97 -21.38 12.89
C GLY A 300 1.99 -21.19 11.77
N TYR A 301 1.85 -22.02 10.72
CA TYR A 301 2.75 -22.02 9.57
C TYR A 301 2.45 -20.84 8.64
N ASN A 302 3.51 -20.11 8.30
CA ASN A 302 3.45 -19.02 7.31
C ASN A 302 4.29 -19.39 6.08
N ARG A 303 3.69 -19.26 4.89
CA ARG A 303 4.33 -19.67 3.62
C ARG A 303 5.51 -18.77 3.23
N LEU A 304 5.45 -17.46 3.53
CA LEU A 304 6.53 -16.52 3.18
C LEU A 304 7.80 -16.83 3.96
N PHE A 305 7.67 -17.27 5.21
CA PHE A 305 8.80 -17.61 6.09
C PHE A 305 9.11 -19.10 6.09
N GLU A 306 8.30 -19.91 5.42
CA GLU A 306 8.41 -21.39 5.40
C GLU A 306 8.58 -22.00 6.80
N SER A 307 7.96 -21.38 7.80
CA SER A 307 8.12 -21.71 9.21
C SER A 307 6.86 -21.43 10.03
N ASN A 308 6.76 -22.08 11.19
CA ASN A 308 5.82 -21.70 12.23
C ASN A 308 6.34 -20.45 12.94
N LEU A 309 5.48 -19.43 13.06
CA LEU A 309 5.85 -18.16 13.66
C LEU A 309 5.46 -18.06 15.14
N ARG A 310 6.17 -17.22 15.88
CA ARG A 310 5.92 -16.94 17.28
C ARG A 310 6.51 -15.60 17.69
N ALA A 311 5.82 -14.87 18.56
CA ALA A 311 6.39 -13.69 19.23
C ALA A 311 7.54 -14.08 20.16
N THR A 312 8.58 -13.25 20.23
CA THR A 312 9.68 -13.41 21.20
C THR A 312 9.14 -13.25 22.61
N LYS A 313 9.49 -14.18 23.49
CA LYS A 313 9.22 -14.10 24.94
C LYS A 313 10.53 -13.78 25.63
N MET A 314 10.54 -12.69 26.37
CA MET A 314 11.72 -12.23 27.12
C MET A 314 11.77 -12.80 28.56
N GLU A 315 10.68 -13.48 28.98
CA GLU A 315 10.55 -14.10 30.32
C GLU A 315 10.22 -15.59 30.19
#